data_573c97fce875dcffba984a9057622444
#
_entry.id   573c97fce875dcffba984a9057622444
#
_cell.length_a   1.000
_cell.length_b   1.000
_cell.length_c   1.000
_cell.angle_alpha   90.00
_cell.angle_beta   90.00
_cell.angle_gamma   90.00
#
_symmetry.space_group_name_H-M   'P 1'
#
loop_
_entity.id
_entity.type
_entity.pdbx_description
1 polymer ?
#
loop_
_entity_poly.entity_id
_entity_poly.type
_entity_poly.pdbx_seq_one_letter_code
_entity_poly.pdbx_strand_id
1 'polypeptide(L)'
;VGSMPFANEQDAMKRALDHLGTHLSSLPDGEIGEKTPQYPKGKRAAWVMTAIDICTADTENWEVAQDAQRGDDGFPVGYDTVQKLRPKHPPSAMYQHLDFGYHTYFKESYPLFKQLRDERGQPDLKFQVGVPTGLGITFAMMGKIDALRYASVFSQRIAYEVNEIIKLAGDDVVIQVEVPGELALAHKLPNFQIGIPLKSIYGLVRRIDSSAELGVHICLGDLNNEALIHPKKQKK
;
A
#
# COMPACT_ATOMS: atom_id res chain seq x y z
N VAL A 1 9.41 -1.57 -5.00
CA VAL A 1 9.20 -1.80 -6.43
C VAL A 1 7.87 -1.20 -6.79
N GLY A 2 7.80 -0.34 -7.80
CA GLY A 2 6.57 0.33 -8.23
C GLY A 2 5.75 -0.50 -9.21
N SER A 3 4.71 0.12 -9.75
CA SER A 3 3.82 -0.48 -10.74
C SER A 3 4.57 -0.91 -12.00
N MET A 4 4.22 -2.07 -12.53
CA MET A 4 4.82 -2.63 -13.74
C MET A 4 3.84 -2.54 -14.92
N PRO A 5 4.31 -2.23 -16.14
CA PRO A 5 3.46 -2.01 -17.32
C PRO A 5 3.04 -3.31 -18.01
N PHE A 6 2.57 -4.29 -17.24
CA PHE A 6 2.14 -5.60 -17.75
C PHE A 6 0.62 -5.77 -17.60
N ALA A 7 0.05 -6.73 -18.29
CA ALA A 7 -1.40 -6.94 -18.33
C ALA A 7 -1.96 -7.52 -17.02
N ASN A 8 -1.18 -8.38 -16.36
CA ASN A 8 -1.56 -9.08 -15.14
C ASN A 8 -0.32 -9.45 -14.31
N GLU A 9 -0.53 -9.92 -13.09
CA GLU A 9 0.55 -10.32 -12.19
C GLU A 9 1.35 -11.52 -12.70
N GLN A 10 0.74 -12.45 -13.42
CA GLN A 10 1.43 -13.59 -14.01
C GLN A 10 2.46 -13.14 -15.05
N ASP A 11 2.05 -12.25 -15.95
CA ASP A 11 2.95 -11.71 -16.99
C ASP A 11 4.07 -10.89 -16.34
N ALA A 12 3.76 -10.07 -15.35
CA ALA A 12 4.75 -9.28 -14.62
C ALA A 12 5.80 -10.15 -13.93
N MET A 13 5.36 -11.14 -13.14
CA MET A 13 6.28 -12.05 -12.44
C MET A 13 7.09 -12.91 -13.40
N LYS A 14 6.45 -13.44 -14.45
CA LYS A 14 7.14 -14.23 -15.47
C LYS A 14 8.22 -13.43 -16.17
N ARG A 15 7.91 -12.20 -16.59
CA ARG A 15 8.87 -11.31 -17.28
C ARG A 15 10.03 -10.93 -16.36
N ALA A 16 9.75 -10.63 -15.10
CA ALA A 16 10.80 -10.35 -14.13
C ALA A 16 11.75 -11.55 -13.97
N LEU A 17 11.20 -12.75 -13.84
CA LEU A 17 11.99 -13.98 -13.74
C LEU A 17 12.77 -14.30 -15.03
N ASP A 18 12.17 -14.08 -16.20
CA ASP A 18 12.83 -14.31 -17.49
C ASP A 18 14.05 -13.41 -17.73
N HIS A 19 13.98 -12.17 -17.24
CA HIS A 19 15.02 -11.17 -17.51
C HIS A 19 16.02 -10.99 -16.37
N LEU A 20 15.61 -11.19 -15.13
CA LEU A 20 16.44 -10.96 -13.95
C LEU A 20 16.90 -12.27 -13.29
N GLY A 21 16.10 -13.33 -13.40
CA GLY A 21 16.47 -14.67 -12.95
C GLY A 21 16.99 -14.71 -11.52
N THR A 22 18.18 -15.29 -11.35
CA THR A 22 18.84 -15.46 -10.04
C THR A 22 19.36 -14.16 -9.41
N HIS A 23 19.23 -13.01 -10.07
CA HIS A 23 19.58 -11.72 -9.50
C HIS A 23 18.50 -11.15 -8.57
N LEU A 24 17.33 -11.81 -8.51
CA LEU A 24 16.25 -11.43 -7.61
C LEU A 24 16.36 -12.17 -6.29
N SER A 25 16.27 -11.44 -5.18
CA SER A 25 16.09 -12.00 -3.83
C SER A 25 14.61 -12.03 -3.42
N SER A 26 13.81 -11.14 -4.00
CA SER A 26 12.36 -11.12 -3.80
C SER A 26 11.64 -10.64 -5.07
N LEU A 27 10.40 -11.05 -5.22
CA LEU A 27 9.56 -10.74 -6.38
C LEU A 27 8.18 -10.30 -5.90
N PRO A 28 7.74 -9.06 -6.23
CA PRO A 28 6.37 -8.61 -5.98
C PRO A 28 5.42 -9.11 -7.09
N ASP A 29 4.12 -9.03 -6.81
CA ASP A 29 3.09 -9.20 -7.82
C ASP A 29 3.00 -8.04 -8.83
N GLY A 30 3.82 -7.01 -8.63
CA GLY A 30 3.97 -5.88 -9.54
C GLY A 30 2.93 -4.79 -9.36
N GLU A 31 2.11 -4.85 -8.30
CA GLU A 31 0.98 -3.92 -8.10
C GLU A 31 0.05 -3.85 -9.33
N ILE A 32 0.04 -4.92 -10.10
CA ILE A 32 -0.76 -5.08 -11.31
C ILE A 32 -1.85 -6.07 -11.01
N GLY A 33 -2.91 -5.95 -11.66
CA GLY A 33 -3.97 -6.93 -11.68
C GLY A 33 -4.65 -6.87 -13.02
N GLU A 34 -5.36 -7.91 -13.34
CA GLU A 34 -6.15 -7.98 -14.55
C GLU A 34 -7.13 -6.80 -14.61
N LYS A 35 -7.21 -6.17 -15.78
CA LYS A 35 -8.24 -5.17 -16.06
C LYS A 35 -9.59 -5.87 -16.15
N THR A 36 -10.48 -5.50 -15.28
CA THR A 36 -11.87 -5.96 -15.29
C THR A 36 -12.81 -4.75 -15.32
N PRO A 37 -14.10 -4.91 -15.63
CA PRO A 37 -15.06 -3.81 -15.49
C PRO A 37 -15.09 -3.18 -14.10
N GLN A 38 -14.82 -3.99 -13.04
CA GLN A 38 -14.74 -3.53 -11.66
C GLN A 38 -13.41 -2.84 -11.35
N TYR A 39 -12.34 -3.28 -12.00
CA TYR A 39 -10.99 -2.76 -11.84
C TYR A 39 -10.42 -2.38 -13.21
N PRO A 40 -10.87 -1.27 -13.81
CA PRO A 40 -10.53 -0.94 -15.21
C PRO A 40 -9.04 -0.69 -15.43
N LYS A 41 -8.29 -0.52 -14.36
CA LYS A 41 -6.83 -0.35 -14.38
C LYS A 41 -6.06 -1.52 -13.75
N GLY A 42 -6.76 -2.56 -13.33
CA GLY A 42 -6.20 -3.69 -12.62
C GLY A 42 -6.38 -3.58 -11.10
N LYS A 43 -6.45 -4.73 -10.45
CA LYS A 43 -6.78 -4.86 -9.02
C LYS A 43 -5.82 -4.10 -8.10
N ARG A 44 -4.54 -4.01 -8.47
CA ARG A 44 -3.46 -3.58 -7.58
C ARG A 44 -2.62 -2.43 -8.08
N ALA A 45 -2.80 -2.02 -9.33
CA ALA A 45 -2.10 -0.86 -9.87
C ALA A 45 -2.42 0.43 -9.12
N ALA A 46 -3.41 0.40 -8.23
CA ALA A 46 -3.87 1.53 -7.44
C ALA A 46 -4.49 1.09 -6.11
N TRP A 47 -3.83 0.22 -5.40
CA TRP A 47 -4.37 -0.42 -4.18
C TRP A 47 -4.73 0.57 -3.05
N VAL A 48 -4.09 1.74 -2.95
CA VAL A 48 -4.59 2.82 -2.08
C VAL A 48 -5.97 3.29 -2.54
N MET A 49 -6.18 3.40 -3.85
CA MET A 49 -7.50 3.74 -4.42
C MET A 49 -8.50 2.62 -4.18
N THR A 50 -8.07 1.35 -4.28
CA THR A 50 -8.90 0.20 -3.94
C THR A 50 -9.35 0.22 -2.49
N ALA A 51 -8.47 0.56 -1.54
CA ALA A 51 -8.83 0.72 -0.13
C ALA A 51 -9.86 1.84 0.07
N ILE A 52 -9.72 2.95 -0.65
CA ILE A 52 -10.71 4.05 -0.64
C ILE A 52 -12.05 3.58 -1.23
N ASP A 53 -12.03 2.84 -2.33
CA ASP A 53 -13.25 2.32 -2.97
C ASP A 53 -13.98 1.31 -2.06
N ILE A 54 -13.26 0.44 -1.36
CA ILE A 54 -13.82 -0.47 -0.35
C ILE A 54 -14.53 0.33 0.75
N CYS A 55 -13.86 1.33 1.32
CA CYS A 55 -14.45 2.18 2.36
C CYS A 55 -15.62 3.01 1.81
N THR A 56 -15.57 3.44 0.54
CA THR A 56 -16.67 4.18 -0.10
C THR A 56 -17.91 3.32 -0.27
N ALA A 57 -17.75 2.04 -0.61
CA ALA A 57 -18.85 1.11 -0.77
C ALA A 57 -19.55 0.77 0.56
N ASP A 58 -18.83 0.88 1.68
CA ASP A 58 -19.37 0.66 3.02
C ASP A 58 -20.07 1.91 3.56
N THR A 59 -21.24 2.20 3.03
CA THR A 59 -22.03 3.39 3.39
C THR A 59 -22.60 3.34 4.82
N GLU A 60 -22.55 2.21 5.50
CA GLU A 60 -22.95 2.12 6.91
C GLU A 60 -21.93 2.78 7.82
N ASN A 61 -20.63 2.62 7.52
CA ASN A 61 -19.52 3.05 8.36
C ASN A 61 -18.84 4.33 7.85
N TRP A 62 -19.07 4.70 6.61
CA TRP A 62 -18.43 5.83 5.95
C TRP A 62 -19.41 6.78 5.27
N GLU A 63 -19.01 8.04 5.15
CA GLU A 63 -19.65 9.03 4.29
C GLU A 63 -18.62 9.69 3.37
N VAL A 64 -19.05 10.05 2.16
CA VAL A 64 -18.20 10.81 1.23
C VAL A 64 -18.22 12.27 1.66
N ALA A 65 -17.03 12.78 2.04
CA ALA A 65 -16.84 14.18 2.44
C ALA A 65 -16.44 15.08 1.24
N GLN A 66 -15.79 14.47 0.22
CA GLN A 66 -15.40 15.13 -1.03
C GLN A 66 -15.34 14.08 -2.12
N ASP A 67 -16.01 14.34 -3.24
CA ASP A 67 -15.92 13.47 -4.42
C ASP A 67 -14.57 13.61 -5.12
N ALA A 68 -14.12 12.51 -5.73
CA ALA A 68 -12.92 12.51 -6.54
C ALA A 68 -13.17 13.28 -7.86
N GLN A 69 -12.18 14.08 -8.28
CA GLN A 69 -12.11 14.55 -9.66
C GLN A 69 -11.26 13.57 -10.45
N ARG A 70 -11.89 12.87 -11.40
CA ARG A 70 -11.26 11.79 -12.17
C ARG A 70 -10.98 12.24 -13.60
N GLY A 71 -9.83 11.85 -14.13
CA GLY A 71 -9.51 11.97 -15.56
C GLY A 71 -10.24 10.90 -16.39
N ASP A 72 -10.07 10.97 -17.72
CA ASP A 72 -10.63 10.01 -18.68
C ASP A 72 -10.23 8.57 -18.40
N ASP A 73 -9.12 8.41 -17.71
CA ASP A 73 -8.57 7.13 -17.29
C ASP A 73 -9.21 6.58 -16.00
N GLY A 74 -10.14 7.32 -15.38
CA GLY A 74 -10.82 6.95 -14.15
C GLY A 74 -10.03 7.15 -12.87
N PHE A 75 -8.77 7.65 -12.93
CA PHE A 75 -7.98 8.00 -11.73
C PHE A 75 -8.15 9.45 -11.32
N PRO A 76 -7.90 9.78 -10.04
CA PRO A 76 -7.82 11.17 -9.63
C PRO A 76 -6.78 11.93 -10.46
N VAL A 77 -7.12 13.15 -10.87
CA VAL A 77 -6.21 14.00 -11.68
C VAL A 77 -5.02 14.54 -10.88
N GLY A 78 -5.04 14.42 -9.55
CA GLY A 78 -3.95 14.82 -8.66
C GLY A 78 -4.23 14.45 -7.21
N TYR A 79 -3.24 14.61 -6.34
CA TYR A 79 -3.36 14.27 -4.92
C TYR A 79 -4.46 15.04 -4.17
N ASP A 80 -4.75 16.27 -4.59
CA ASP A 80 -5.79 17.09 -3.97
C ASP A 80 -7.20 16.72 -4.44
N THR A 81 -7.31 15.95 -5.51
CA THR A 81 -8.59 15.53 -6.11
C THR A 81 -8.98 14.10 -5.78
N VAL A 82 -8.22 13.43 -4.94
CA VAL A 82 -8.57 12.11 -4.39
C VAL A 82 -9.83 12.25 -3.53
N GLN A 83 -10.72 11.27 -3.64
CA GLN A 83 -11.93 11.18 -2.81
C GLN A 83 -11.59 11.25 -1.32
N LYS A 84 -12.34 12.06 -0.57
CA LYS A 84 -12.21 12.12 0.87
C LYS A 84 -13.44 11.52 1.55
N LEU A 85 -13.16 10.72 2.57
CA LEU A 85 -14.15 10.03 3.37
C LEU A 85 -14.12 10.54 4.81
N ARG A 86 -15.26 10.45 5.46
CA ARG A 86 -15.40 10.68 6.90
C ARG A 86 -15.93 9.41 7.56
N PRO A 87 -15.23 8.88 8.56
CA PRO A 87 -15.74 7.73 9.32
C PRO A 87 -16.92 8.15 10.19
N LYS A 88 -17.92 7.28 10.28
CA LYS A 88 -19.10 7.46 11.14
C LYS A 88 -18.89 7.01 12.58
N HIS A 89 -17.78 6.32 12.85
CA HIS A 89 -17.42 5.80 14.17
C HIS A 89 -16.16 6.48 14.72
N PRO A 90 -16.01 6.59 16.04
CA PRO A 90 -14.76 7.07 16.64
C PRO A 90 -13.63 6.03 16.43
N PRO A 91 -12.34 6.45 16.52
CA PRO A 91 -11.21 5.53 16.32
C PRO A 91 -11.26 4.25 17.14
N SER A 92 -11.79 4.32 18.38
CA SER A 92 -11.90 3.17 19.27
C SER A 92 -12.89 2.08 18.79
N ALA A 93 -13.86 2.45 17.96
CA ALA A 93 -14.84 1.52 17.41
C ALA A 93 -14.58 1.23 15.92
N MET A 94 -13.60 1.88 15.28
CA MET A 94 -13.39 1.78 13.83
C MET A 94 -12.74 0.48 13.40
N TYR A 95 -11.93 -0.16 14.24
CA TYR A 95 -11.11 -1.34 13.89
C TYR A 95 -11.92 -2.47 13.24
N GLN A 96 -13.07 -2.79 13.79
CA GLN A 96 -13.93 -3.90 13.32
C GLN A 96 -14.60 -3.63 11.96
N HIS A 97 -14.59 -2.38 11.52
CA HIS A 97 -15.18 -1.94 10.25
C HIS A 97 -14.13 -1.68 9.17
N LEU A 98 -12.86 -2.02 9.43
CA LEU A 98 -11.78 -1.88 8.46
C LEU A 98 -11.46 -3.23 7.81
N ASP A 99 -11.36 -3.21 6.49
CA ASP A 99 -10.79 -4.26 5.67
C ASP A 99 -10.13 -3.62 4.44
N PHE A 100 -8.84 -3.94 4.22
CA PHE A 100 -8.09 -3.37 3.10
C PHE A 100 -7.79 -4.42 2.03
N GLY A 101 -8.06 -5.70 2.32
CA GLY A 101 -7.96 -6.79 1.38
C GLY A 101 -6.55 -7.30 1.10
N TYR A 102 -5.50 -6.85 1.82
CA TYR A 102 -4.12 -7.27 1.56
C TYR A 102 -3.94 -8.78 1.65
N HIS A 103 -4.47 -9.41 2.72
CA HIS A 103 -4.38 -10.85 2.89
C HIS A 103 -5.23 -11.63 1.87
N THR A 104 -6.29 -11.03 1.35
CA THR A 104 -7.14 -11.62 0.30
C THR A 104 -6.40 -11.62 -1.03
N TYR A 105 -5.82 -10.49 -1.43
CA TYR A 105 -5.01 -10.41 -2.65
C TYR A 105 -3.76 -11.29 -2.57
N PHE A 106 -3.14 -11.39 -1.40
CA PHE A 106 -2.04 -12.31 -1.19
C PHE A 106 -2.42 -13.77 -1.50
N LYS A 107 -3.57 -14.22 -1.03
CA LYS A 107 -4.07 -15.59 -1.30
C LYS A 107 -4.30 -15.86 -2.79
N GLU A 108 -4.57 -14.84 -3.58
CA GLU A 108 -4.70 -14.96 -5.03
C GLU A 108 -3.34 -15.03 -5.75
N SER A 109 -2.38 -14.19 -5.36
CA SER A 109 -1.09 -14.06 -6.05
C SER A 109 -0.03 -15.05 -5.59
N TYR A 110 -0.03 -15.42 -4.32
CA TYR A 110 1.02 -16.25 -3.76
C TYR A 110 1.10 -17.67 -4.36
N PRO A 111 -0.01 -18.37 -4.63
CA PRO A 111 0.05 -19.65 -5.35
C PRO A 111 0.68 -19.53 -6.74
N LEU A 112 0.38 -18.47 -7.46
CA LEU A 112 0.96 -18.19 -8.79
C LEU A 112 2.46 -17.92 -8.68
N PHE A 113 2.87 -17.10 -7.71
CA PHE A 113 4.30 -16.88 -7.43
C PHE A 113 5.03 -18.18 -7.16
N LYS A 114 4.51 -19.05 -6.28
CA LYS A 114 5.13 -20.34 -5.96
C LYS A 114 5.30 -21.21 -7.19
N GLN A 115 4.25 -21.31 -8.01
CA GLN A 115 4.33 -22.08 -9.26
C GLN A 115 5.47 -21.56 -10.14
N LEU A 116 5.51 -20.26 -10.42
CA LEU A 116 6.52 -19.65 -11.29
C LEU A 116 7.94 -19.77 -10.72
N ARG A 117 8.11 -19.64 -9.42
CA ARG A 117 9.37 -19.85 -8.71
C ARG A 117 9.87 -21.28 -8.84
N ASP A 118 8.99 -22.25 -8.59
CA ASP A 118 9.31 -23.67 -8.61
C ASP A 118 9.66 -24.14 -10.03
N GLU A 119 8.93 -23.66 -11.05
CA GLU A 119 9.25 -23.89 -12.47
C GLU A 119 10.65 -23.39 -12.87
N ARG A 120 11.19 -22.40 -12.14
CA ARG A 120 12.52 -21.81 -12.37
C ARG A 120 13.62 -22.37 -11.47
N GLY A 121 13.29 -23.27 -10.55
CA GLY A 121 14.25 -23.85 -9.62
C GLY A 121 14.91 -22.80 -8.69
N GLN A 122 14.13 -21.80 -8.23
CA GLN A 122 14.60 -20.71 -7.37
C GLN A 122 13.98 -20.77 -5.96
N PRO A 123 14.23 -21.82 -5.17
CA PRO A 123 13.55 -22.03 -3.88
C PRO A 123 13.75 -20.90 -2.87
N ASP A 124 14.86 -20.17 -2.96
CA ASP A 124 15.21 -19.09 -2.03
C ASP A 124 14.58 -17.73 -2.39
N LEU A 125 13.90 -17.64 -3.57
CA LEU A 125 13.24 -16.41 -3.97
C LEU A 125 11.99 -16.20 -3.10
N LYS A 126 11.88 -15.04 -2.45
CA LYS A 126 10.77 -14.69 -1.58
C LYS A 126 9.70 -13.87 -2.31
N PHE A 127 8.46 -13.98 -1.83
CA PHE A 127 7.37 -13.13 -2.32
C PHE A 127 7.36 -11.80 -1.57
N GLN A 128 7.35 -10.68 -2.30
CA GLN A 128 7.33 -9.35 -1.71
C GLN A 128 5.90 -8.80 -1.68
N VAL A 129 5.46 -8.37 -0.49
CA VAL A 129 4.17 -7.72 -0.28
C VAL A 129 4.38 -6.28 0.17
N GLY A 130 3.94 -5.32 -0.64
CA GLY A 130 3.93 -3.89 -0.28
C GLY A 130 2.70 -3.55 0.54
N VAL A 131 2.89 -2.79 1.63
CA VAL A 131 1.80 -2.27 2.46
C VAL A 131 2.09 -0.82 2.88
N PRO A 132 1.09 0.08 2.93
CA PRO A 132 1.27 1.41 3.45
C PRO A 132 1.31 1.41 4.96
N THR A 133 1.64 2.54 5.54
CA THR A 133 1.33 2.81 6.93
C THR A 133 -0.13 3.23 7.10
N GLY A 134 -0.66 3.15 8.32
CA GLY A 134 -1.99 3.69 8.62
C GLY A 134 -2.06 5.20 8.35
N LEU A 135 -0.98 5.94 8.57
CA LEU A 135 -0.91 7.37 8.26
C LEU A 135 -0.95 7.62 6.74
N GLY A 136 -0.24 6.81 5.96
CA GLY A 136 -0.24 6.90 4.51
C GLY A 136 -1.65 6.78 3.92
N ILE A 137 -2.42 5.76 4.32
CA ILE A 137 -3.81 5.59 3.87
C ILE A 137 -4.70 6.72 4.37
N THR A 138 -4.65 7.04 5.67
CA THR A 138 -5.55 8.06 6.22
C THR A 138 -5.31 9.44 5.61
N PHE A 139 -4.07 9.82 5.28
CA PHE A 139 -3.79 11.05 4.54
C PHE A 139 -4.32 11.05 3.12
N ALA A 140 -4.33 9.90 2.47
CA ALA A 140 -4.90 9.78 1.13
C ALA A 140 -6.44 9.98 1.16
N MET A 141 -7.14 9.41 2.15
CA MET A 141 -8.59 9.32 2.17
C MET A 141 -9.32 10.26 3.14
N MET A 142 -8.62 11.02 3.98
CA MET A 142 -9.25 11.86 5.02
C MET A 142 -8.68 13.29 5.02
N GLY A 143 -9.35 14.20 5.75
CA GLY A 143 -8.79 15.49 6.12
C GLY A 143 -7.63 15.33 7.12
N LYS A 144 -6.71 16.29 7.16
CA LYS A 144 -5.46 16.23 7.94
C LYS A 144 -5.64 15.89 9.42
N ILE A 145 -6.67 16.42 10.08
CA ILE A 145 -6.92 16.19 11.51
C ILE A 145 -7.38 14.76 11.73
N ASP A 146 -8.35 14.29 10.95
CA ASP A 146 -8.86 12.93 11.06
C ASP A 146 -7.79 11.91 10.64
N ALA A 147 -6.98 12.23 9.63
CA ALA A 147 -5.86 11.37 9.24
C ALA A 147 -4.94 11.05 10.43
N LEU A 148 -4.51 12.05 11.17
CA LEU A 148 -3.68 11.84 12.37
C LEU A 148 -4.42 11.09 13.48
N ARG A 149 -5.71 11.37 13.65
CA ARG A 149 -6.54 10.76 14.69
C ARG A 149 -6.80 9.27 14.45
N TYR A 150 -6.97 8.86 13.20
CA TYR A 150 -7.28 7.48 12.82
C TYR A 150 -6.05 6.64 12.42
N ALA A 151 -4.90 7.23 12.19
CA ALA A 151 -3.69 6.54 11.72
C ALA A 151 -3.33 5.29 12.54
N SER A 152 -3.51 5.34 13.87
CA SER A 152 -3.15 4.21 14.75
C SER A 152 -4.07 3.01 14.56
N VAL A 153 -5.38 3.21 14.40
CA VAL A 153 -6.33 2.10 14.20
C VAL A 153 -6.17 1.50 12.80
N PHE A 154 -5.85 2.31 11.81
CA PHE A 154 -5.51 1.82 10.46
C PHE A 154 -4.22 0.99 10.48
N SER A 155 -3.16 1.46 11.15
CA SER A 155 -1.94 0.66 11.33
C SER A 155 -2.21 -0.67 12.05
N GLN A 156 -3.13 -0.69 13.00
CA GLN A 156 -3.53 -1.90 13.69
C GLN A 156 -4.21 -2.91 12.75
N ARG A 157 -5.10 -2.43 11.85
CA ARG A 157 -5.75 -3.28 10.87
C ARG A 157 -4.78 -3.80 9.82
N ILE A 158 -3.91 -2.94 9.27
CA ILE A 158 -2.88 -3.34 8.32
C ILE A 158 -1.97 -4.41 8.94
N ALA A 159 -1.51 -4.20 10.17
CA ALA A 159 -0.69 -5.20 10.86
C ALA A 159 -1.41 -6.53 11.05
N TYR A 160 -2.71 -6.53 11.32
CA TYR A 160 -3.49 -7.76 11.39
C TYR A 160 -3.47 -8.51 10.05
N GLU A 161 -3.73 -7.82 8.94
CA GLU A 161 -3.73 -8.44 7.60
C GLU A 161 -2.33 -8.94 7.21
N VAL A 162 -1.29 -8.20 7.54
CA VAL A 162 0.11 -8.63 7.36
C VAL A 162 0.43 -9.88 8.18
N ASN A 163 -0.01 -9.93 9.44
CA ASN A 163 0.22 -11.10 10.28
C ASN A 163 -0.54 -12.34 9.79
N GLU A 164 -1.72 -12.17 9.16
CA GLU A 164 -2.41 -13.27 8.47
C GLU A 164 -1.61 -13.77 7.25
N ILE A 165 -0.94 -12.87 6.51
CA ILE A 165 -0.04 -13.23 5.42
C ILE A 165 1.16 -14.03 5.95
N ILE A 166 1.81 -13.55 7.02
CA ILE A 166 2.97 -14.21 7.64
C ILE A 166 2.59 -15.61 8.15
N LYS A 167 1.41 -15.77 8.76
CA LYS A 167 0.91 -17.09 9.18
C LYS A 167 0.78 -18.08 8.03
N LEU A 168 0.45 -17.60 6.83
CA LEU A 168 0.28 -18.46 5.65
C LEU A 168 1.61 -18.77 4.94
N ALA A 169 2.55 -17.86 4.92
CA ALA A 169 3.77 -17.95 4.13
C ALA A 169 5.05 -18.14 4.97
N GLY A 170 5.04 -17.82 6.26
CA GLY A 170 6.23 -17.90 7.10
C GLY A 170 7.39 -17.07 6.55
N ASP A 171 8.57 -17.69 6.44
CA ASP A 171 9.79 -17.06 5.94
C ASP A 171 9.80 -16.81 4.43
N ASP A 172 8.77 -17.25 3.71
CA ASP A 172 8.68 -17.15 2.25
C ASP A 172 8.23 -15.76 1.76
N VAL A 173 7.98 -14.84 2.69
CA VAL A 173 7.49 -13.49 2.38
C VAL A 173 8.39 -12.40 2.94
N VAL A 174 8.55 -11.31 2.18
CA VAL A 174 9.14 -10.05 2.62
C VAL A 174 8.05 -8.98 2.64
N ILE A 175 7.86 -8.33 3.77
CA ILE A 175 6.90 -7.23 3.90
C ILE A 175 7.60 -5.90 3.66
N GLN A 176 7.21 -5.20 2.60
CA GLN A 176 7.73 -3.87 2.28
C GLN A 176 6.77 -2.80 2.79
N VAL A 177 7.19 -2.03 3.79
CA VAL A 177 6.42 -0.89 4.31
C VAL A 177 6.68 0.34 3.47
N GLU A 178 5.64 0.92 2.91
CA GLU A 178 5.71 2.10 2.04
C GLU A 178 5.42 3.37 2.81
N VAL A 179 6.31 4.36 2.70
CA VAL A 179 6.30 5.56 3.56
C VAL A 179 6.30 6.90 2.81
N PRO A 180 5.62 7.05 1.65
CA PRO A 180 5.61 8.32 0.92
C PRO A 180 4.96 9.46 1.72
N GLY A 181 3.90 9.18 2.46
CA GLY A 181 3.21 10.15 3.30
C GLY A 181 4.08 10.64 4.45
N GLU A 182 4.78 9.73 5.12
CA GLU A 182 5.72 10.04 6.21
C GLU A 182 6.91 10.85 5.71
N LEU A 183 7.46 10.50 4.54
CA LEU A 183 8.56 11.24 3.95
C LEU A 183 8.13 12.67 3.56
N ALA A 184 6.94 12.82 2.97
CA ALA A 184 6.36 14.12 2.66
C ALA A 184 6.14 14.95 3.93
N LEU A 185 5.65 14.35 4.99
CA LEU A 185 5.44 15.00 6.28
C LEU A 185 6.77 15.40 6.92
N ALA A 186 7.76 14.50 6.95
CA ALA A 186 9.10 14.77 7.47
C ALA A 186 9.77 15.94 6.74
N HIS A 187 9.56 16.06 5.42
CA HIS A 187 10.10 17.17 4.64
C HIS A 187 9.44 18.53 4.95
N LYS A 188 8.15 18.51 5.32
CA LYS A 188 7.38 19.74 5.63
C LYS A 188 7.51 20.20 7.08
N LEU A 189 7.80 19.31 8.00
CA LEU A 189 7.88 19.60 9.42
C LEU A 189 9.26 20.16 9.81
N PRO A 190 9.31 20.99 10.87
CA PRO A 190 10.57 21.34 11.52
C PRO A 190 11.28 20.10 12.08
N ASN A 191 12.61 20.11 12.12
CA ASN A 191 13.42 18.97 12.55
C ASN A 191 13.01 18.39 13.92
N PHE A 192 12.60 19.24 14.87
CA PHE A 192 12.17 18.77 16.20
C PHE A 192 10.83 17.99 16.18
N GLN A 193 10.09 18.03 15.08
CA GLN A 193 8.82 17.31 14.92
C GLN A 193 8.96 16.04 14.06
N ILE A 194 10.16 15.69 13.62
CA ILE A 194 10.41 14.50 12.78
C ILE A 194 9.98 13.19 13.49
N GLY A 195 9.84 13.22 14.79
CA GLY A 195 9.29 12.10 15.56
C GLY A 195 7.84 11.74 15.21
N ILE A 196 7.06 12.65 14.59
CA ILE A 196 5.66 12.38 14.22
C ILE A 196 5.58 11.33 13.10
N PRO A 197 6.20 11.51 11.92
CA PRO A 197 6.21 10.48 10.88
C PRO A 197 6.89 9.19 11.34
N LEU A 198 7.98 9.27 12.10
CA LEU A 198 8.64 8.07 12.63
C LEU A 198 7.74 7.25 13.55
N LYS A 199 6.93 7.89 14.40
CA LYS A 199 5.95 7.19 15.25
C LYS A 199 4.91 6.41 14.44
N SER A 200 4.54 6.89 13.25
CA SER A 200 3.65 6.17 12.34
C SER A 200 4.28 4.86 11.88
N ILE A 201 5.50 4.93 11.36
CA ILE A 201 6.25 3.77 10.88
C ILE A 201 6.44 2.75 12.01
N TYR A 202 6.98 3.17 13.15
CA TYR A 202 7.16 2.30 14.31
C TYR A 202 5.81 1.78 14.86
N GLY A 203 4.76 2.57 14.74
CA GLY A 203 3.41 2.19 15.15
C GLY A 203 2.88 1.00 14.36
N LEU A 204 3.22 0.86 13.09
CA LEU A 204 2.92 -0.31 12.27
C LEU A 204 3.91 -1.44 12.56
N VAL A 205 5.21 -1.19 12.37
CA VAL A 205 6.26 -2.21 12.42
C VAL A 205 6.23 -3.03 13.72
N ARG A 206 6.06 -2.40 14.87
CA ARG A 206 6.02 -3.11 16.17
C ARG A 206 4.77 -3.99 16.38
N ARG A 207 3.78 -3.93 15.49
CA ARG A 207 2.59 -4.78 15.50
C ARG A 207 2.69 -5.94 14.53
N ILE A 208 3.66 -5.92 13.65
CA ILE A 208 3.99 -7.02 12.73
C ILE A 208 4.78 -8.06 13.52
N ASP A 209 4.53 -9.33 13.22
CA ASP A 209 5.24 -10.45 13.85
C ASP A 209 6.75 -10.28 13.67
N SER A 210 7.50 -10.49 14.74
CA SER A 210 8.95 -10.27 14.77
C SER A 210 9.76 -11.28 13.94
N SER A 211 9.13 -12.37 13.48
CA SER A 211 9.75 -13.32 12.54
C SER A 211 9.78 -12.78 11.10
N ALA A 212 9.00 -11.76 10.78
CA ALA A 212 8.88 -11.24 9.43
C ALA A 212 10.16 -10.52 8.97
N GLU A 213 10.57 -10.81 7.75
CA GLU A 213 11.55 -9.97 7.05
C GLU A 213 10.88 -8.68 6.57
N LEU A 214 11.44 -7.53 6.99
CA LEU A 214 10.88 -6.22 6.70
C LEU A 214 11.79 -5.41 5.79
N GLY A 215 11.20 -4.81 4.75
CA GLY A 215 11.80 -3.77 3.94
C GLY A 215 11.06 -2.43 4.12
N VAL A 216 11.73 -1.33 3.78
CA VAL A 216 11.12 0.01 3.76
C VAL A 216 11.28 0.62 2.37
N HIS A 217 10.17 0.99 1.77
CA HIS A 217 10.16 1.70 0.49
C HIS A 217 10.06 3.21 0.73
N ILE A 218 11.16 3.90 0.45
CA ILE A 218 11.26 5.35 0.58
C ILE A 218 11.03 5.97 -0.80
N CYS A 219 9.87 6.61 -0.99
CA CYS A 219 9.52 7.30 -2.23
C CYS A 219 8.77 8.61 -1.94
N LEU A 220 8.55 9.39 -2.96
CA LEU A 220 7.80 10.65 -2.87
C LEU A 220 6.37 10.53 -3.42
N GLY A 221 5.91 9.31 -3.70
CA GLY A 221 4.66 9.05 -4.40
C GLY A 221 4.82 9.14 -5.92
N ASP A 222 3.82 8.67 -6.65
CA ASP A 222 3.87 8.52 -8.11
C ASP A 222 2.51 8.68 -8.81
N LEU A 223 1.50 9.19 -8.12
CA LEU A 223 0.17 9.41 -8.72
C LEU A 223 0.31 10.28 -9.98
N ASN A 224 -0.06 9.74 -11.14
CA ASN A 224 0.11 10.35 -12.46
C ASN A 224 1.58 10.72 -12.81
N ASN A 225 2.54 9.94 -12.30
CA ASN A 225 3.99 10.19 -12.40
C ASN A 225 4.44 11.51 -11.77
N GLU A 226 3.69 12.00 -10.78
CA GLU A 226 4.03 13.20 -10.03
C GLU A 226 4.35 12.87 -8.57
N ALA A 227 5.35 13.58 -8.04
CA ALA A 227 5.69 13.45 -6.62
C ALA A 227 4.63 14.14 -5.75
N LEU A 228 4.29 13.52 -4.61
CA LEU A 228 3.41 14.09 -3.58
C LEU A 228 3.95 15.43 -3.02
N ILE A 229 5.25 15.60 -3.05
CA ILE A 229 5.94 16.86 -2.74
C ILE A 229 7.14 17.06 -3.67
N HIS A 230 7.44 18.32 -3.95
CA HIS A 230 8.69 18.70 -4.60
C HIS A 230 9.65 19.22 -3.54
N PRO A 231 10.76 18.49 -3.25
CA PRO A 231 11.77 18.96 -2.31
C PRO A 231 12.32 20.31 -2.74
N LYS A 232 12.32 21.29 -1.83
CA LYS A 232 12.97 22.58 -2.12
C LYS A 232 14.45 22.31 -2.36
N LYS A 233 15.03 22.90 -3.42
CA LYS A 233 16.48 22.85 -3.63
C LYS A 233 17.15 23.30 -2.34
N GLN A 234 17.97 22.43 -1.73
CA GLN A 234 18.83 22.86 -0.64
C GLN A 234 19.69 24.00 -1.18
N LYS A 235 19.58 25.18 -0.56
CA LYS A 235 20.57 26.22 -0.79
C LYS A 235 21.91 25.65 -0.30
N LYS A 236 22.84 25.48 -1.25
CA LYS A 236 24.22 25.11 -0.93
C LYS A 236 24.86 26.21 -0.06
#